data_a0499fd9c10dc4bb3cbed227a7d09cc7
#
_entry.id   a0499fd9c10dc4bb3cbed227a7d09cc7
#
_cell.length_a   1.000
_cell.length_b   1.000
_cell.length_c   1.000
_cell.angle_alpha   90.00
_cell.angle_beta   90.00
_cell.angle_gamma   90.00
#
_symmetry.space_group_name_H-M   'P 1'
#
loop_
_entity.id
_entity.type
_entity.pdbx_description
1 polymer ?
#
loop_
_entity_poly.entity_id
_entity_poly.type
_entity_poly.pdbx_seq_one_letter_code
_entity_poly.pdbx_strand_id
1 'polypeptide(L)'
;VHGRQLGLVRVDPGQFDQVIINLAVNARDAMPGGGTLTIRTNAVTVDQPVQRGPELMPAGQYVLIEVADTGTGIARENLGRIFEPFFSTKEVGAGTGLGLSTVYGIVRQTDGFVVVESEVGQGATFAIYLPRFEADPATEPKKIATAPDSADLTGSGTILLVEDEDAVRMFGSRALKNKGYKVIEARSGEQALDVLRAEAGIDVLISDVVMPGMDGVTLAKLVRMERPGIKLILISGYSEDVARNGIDPDSGIHFLPKPFSLKQLAEAVKQVMSGT
;
A
#
# COMPACT_ATOMS: atom_id res chain seq x y z
N VAL A 1 6.53 10.92 -14.59
CA VAL A 1 7.35 10.89 -15.82
C VAL A 1 8.04 9.54 -15.87
N HIS A 2 7.85 8.78 -16.97
CA HIS A 2 8.40 7.43 -17.07
C HIS A 2 9.60 7.44 -18.03
N GLY A 3 10.74 6.93 -17.55
CA GLY A 3 11.90 6.63 -18.38
C GLY A 3 11.59 5.53 -19.39
N ARG A 4 12.21 5.58 -20.54
CA ARG A 4 12.14 4.50 -21.54
C ARG A 4 13.29 3.52 -21.30
N GLN A 5 13.05 2.20 -21.53
CA GLN A 5 14.08 1.15 -21.43
C GLN A 5 14.75 1.02 -20.03
N LEU A 6 13.94 1.05 -18.97
CA LEU A 6 14.45 0.99 -17.60
C LEU A 6 15.24 -0.29 -17.29
N GLY A 7 14.91 -1.40 -17.94
CA GLY A 7 15.43 -2.73 -17.59
C GLY A 7 14.60 -3.39 -16.50
N LEU A 8 15.02 -4.60 -16.13
CA LEU A 8 14.34 -5.39 -15.09
C LEU A 8 15.01 -5.14 -13.74
N VAL A 9 14.21 -5.19 -12.68
CA VAL A 9 14.67 -5.20 -11.29
C VAL A 9 14.06 -6.39 -10.56
N ARG A 10 14.74 -6.88 -9.55
CA ARG A 10 14.25 -7.99 -8.73
C ARG A 10 13.71 -7.44 -7.41
N VAL A 11 12.39 -7.30 -7.32
CA VAL A 11 11.71 -6.79 -6.12
C VAL A 11 10.45 -7.61 -5.85
N ASP A 12 10.05 -7.70 -4.61
CA ASP A 12 8.70 -8.15 -4.25
C ASP A 12 7.72 -7.01 -4.53
N PRO A 13 6.70 -7.21 -5.40
CA PRO A 13 5.78 -6.14 -5.76
C PRO A 13 5.02 -5.56 -4.55
N GLY A 14 4.61 -6.41 -3.59
CA GLY A 14 3.86 -5.96 -2.42
C GLY A 14 4.73 -5.12 -1.47
N GLN A 15 5.98 -5.51 -1.27
CA GLN A 15 6.93 -4.71 -0.50
C GLN A 15 7.24 -3.38 -1.21
N PHE A 16 7.35 -3.39 -2.54
CA PHE A 16 7.64 -2.18 -3.28
C PHE A 16 6.45 -1.21 -3.29
N ASP A 17 5.22 -1.70 -3.38
CA ASP A 17 4.01 -0.90 -3.20
C ASP A 17 4.02 -0.21 -1.82
N GLN A 18 4.44 -0.91 -0.76
CA GLN A 18 4.60 -0.34 0.57
C GLN A 18 5.62 0.82 0.60
N VAL A 19 6.73 0.70 -0.14
CA VAL A 19 7.71 1.79 -0.27
C VAL A 19 7.06 3.05 -0.84
N ILE A 20 6.33 2.90 -1.96
CA ILE A 20 5.68 4.02 -2.63
C ILE A 20 4.57 4.64 -1.76
N ILE A 21 3.76 3.80 -1.10
CA ILE A 21 2.70 4.27 -0.20
C ILE A 21 3.29 5.06 0.98
N ASN A 22 4.33 4.54 1.64
CA ASN A 22 4.96 5.24 2.77
C ASN A 22 5.53 6.60 2.36
N LEU A 23 6.16 6.69 1.19
CA LEU A 23 6.67 7.96 0.66
C LEU A 23 5.54 8.92 0.29
N ALA A 24 4.47 8.42 -0.32
CA ALA A 24 3.31 9.24 -0.69
C ALA A 24 2.56 9.78 0.54
N VAL A 25 2.39 8.97 1.59
CA VAL A 25 1.79 9.41 2.86
C VAL A 25 2.66 10.47 3.53
N ASN A 26 3.97 10.28 3.57
CA ASN A 26 4.88 11.29 4.13
C ASN A 26 4.83 12.61 3.34
N ALA A 27 4.79 12.55 2.01
CA ALA A 27 4.64 13.71 1.15
C ALA A 27 3.30 14.43 1.40
N ARG A 28 2.18 13.70 1.51
CA ARG A 28 0.87 14.27 1.86
C ARG A 28 0.94 15.03 3.18
N ASP A 29 1.51 14.41 4.19
CA ASP A 29 1.61 14.99 5.53
C ASP A 29 2.52 16.23 5.57
N ALA A 30 3.52 16.28 4.68
CA ALA A 30 4.39 17.46 4.51
C ALA A 30 3.71 18.59 3.71
N MET A 31 2.55 18.35 3.10
CA MET A 31 1.82 19.31 2.25
C MET A 31 0.39 19.58 2.76
N PRO A 32 0.19 20.07 4.00
CA PRO A 32 -1.16 20.25 4.57
C PRO A 32 -1.99 21.28 3.82
N GLY A 33 -1.37 22.21 3.12
CA GLY A 33 -2.03 23.21 2.26
C GLY A 33 -2.20 22.77 0.82
N GLY A 34 -1.95 21.49 0.52
CA GLY A 34 -1.86 20.99 -0.85
C GLY A 34 -0.45 21.13 -1.43
N GLY A 35 -0.22 20.53 -2.60
CA GLY A 35 1.08 20.53 -3.26
C GLY A 35 1.14 19.53 -4.40
N THR A 36 2.37 19.27 -4.87
CA THR A 36 2.61 18.35 -5.98
C THR A 36 3.53 17.22 -5.53
N LEU A 37 3.06 15.97 -5.71
CA LEU A 37 3.88 14.78 -5.61
C LEU A 37 4.26 14.34 -7.03
N THR A 38 5.57 14.22 -7.28
CA THR A 38 6.09 13.81 -8.58
C THR A 38 6.85 12.50 -8.45
N ILE A 39 6.48 11.50 -9.24
CA ILE A 39 7.24 10.24 -9.34
C ILE A 39 7.90 10.18 -10.72
N ARG A 40 9.21 9.95 -10.74
CA ARG A 40 10.01 9.79 -11.94
C ARG A 40 10.76 8.48 -11.91
N THR A 41 10.96 7.87 -13.08
CA THR A 41 11.78 6.66 -13.23
C THR A 41 12.80 6.86 -14.34
N ASN A 42 14.05 6.48 -14.10
CA ASN A 42 15.14 6.57 -15.06
C ASN A 42 16.06 5.34 -14.97
N ALA A 43 16.76 5.01 -16.05
CA ALA A 43 17.90 4.11 -16.04
C ALA A 43 19.17 4.93 -15.79
N VAL A 44 19.99 4.52 -14.84
CA VAL A 44 21.20 5.23 -14.45
C VAL A 44 22.37 4.25 -14.42
N THR A 45 23.51 4.65 -15.01
CA THR A 45 24.77 3.95 -14.90
C THR A 45 25.67 4.70 -13.92
N VAL A 46 26.21 4.00 -12.97
CA VAL A 46 27.20 4.51 -12.01
C VAL A 46 28.55 3.91 -12.41
N ASP A 47 29.42 4.73 -12.97
CA ASP A 47 30.70 4.26 -13.54
C ASP A 47 31.76 3.95 -12.47
N GLN A 48 31.68 4.61 -11.32
CA GLN A 48 32.59 4.42 -10.18
C GLN A 48 31.79 4.40 -8.86
N PRO A 49 32.28 3.70 -7.83
CA PRO A 49 31.62 3.72 -6.54
C PRO A 49 31.43 5.14 -6.03
N VAL A 50 30.20 5.48 -5.62
CA VAL A 50 29.82 6.81 -5.17
C VAL A 50 29.32 6.74 -3.72
N GLN A 51 29.87 7.64 -2.87
CA GLN A 51 29.37 7.78 -1.51
C GLN A 51 27.97 8.42 -1.53
N ARG A 52 27.00 7.71 -0.96
CA ARG A 52 25.61 8.18 -0.83
C ARG A 52 25.21 8.14 0.65
N GLY A 53 25.32 9.28 1.33
CA GLY A 53 25.17 9.35 2.78
C GLY A 53 26.22 8.49 3.49
N PRO A 54 25.82 7.58 4.42
CA PRO A 54 26.74 6.69 5.10
C PRO A 54 27.22 5.50 4.23
N GLU A 55 26.65 5.30 3.06
CA GLU A 55 26.84 4.09 2.25
C GLU A 55 27.64 4.36 0.98
N LEU A 56 28.44 3.37 0.59
CA LEU A 56 29.15 3.35 -0.67
C LEU A 56 28.34 2.55 -1.68
N MET A 57 27.72 3.25 -2.65
CA MET A 57 27.01 2.62 -3.76
C MET A 57 28.02 2.17 -4.82
N PRO A 58 28.10 0.86 -5.14
CA PRO A 58 29.06 0.35 -6.11
C PRO A 58 28.75 0.81 -7.54
N ALA A 59 29.74 0.73 -8.41
CA ALA A 59 29.54 0.89 -9.85
C ALA A 59 28.58 -0.19 -10.38
N GLY A 60 27.68 0.19 -11.28
CA GLY A 60 26.67 -0.71 -11.81
C GLY A 60 25.55 0.01 -12.57
N GLN A 61 24.63 -0.77 -13.09
CA GLN A 61 23.43 -0.25 -13.70
C GLN A 61 22.25 -0.31 -12.70
N TYR A 62 21.51 0.78 -12.61
CA TYR A 62 20.43 0.92 -11.67
C TYR A 62 19.16 1.44 -12.35
N VAL A 63 18.01 1.04 -11.85
CA VAL A 63 16.76 1.75 -12.07
C VAL A 63 16.60 2.75 -10.93
N LEU A 64 16.55 4.03 -11.27
CA LEU A 64 16.32 5.12 -10.35
C LEU A 64 14.82 5.43 -10.31
N ILE A 65 14.26 5.48 -9.09
CA ILE A 65 12.91 5.94 -8.84
C ILE A 65 13.01 7.14 -7.89
N GLU A 66 12.55 8.29 -8.36
CA GLU A 66 12.53 9.52 -7.58
C GLU A 66 11.10 9.83 -7.18
N VAL A 67 10.89 10.06 -5.88
CA VAL A 67 9.62 10.52 -5.31
C VAL A 67 9.87 11.88 -4.69
N ALA A 68 9.38 12.93 -5.35
CA ALA A 68 9.61 14.33 -4.97
C ALA A 68 8.29 15.00 -4.57
N ASP A 69 8.29 15.71 -3.44
CA ASP A 69 7.19 16.54 -2.97
C ASP A 69 7.58 18.02 -2.91
N THR A 70 6.58 18.90 -2.86
CA THR A 70 6.75 20.35 -2.69
C THR A 70 6.33 20.80 -1.29
N GLY A 71 6.55 19.93 -0.30
CA GLY A 71 6.11 20.16 1.09
C GLY A 71 7.07 21.03 1.91
N THR A 72 6.95 20.89 3.23
CA THR A 72 7.73 21.67 4.20
C THR A 72 9.22 21.35 4.20
N GLY A 73 9.62 20.24 3.58
CA GLY A 73 11.00 19.76 3.60
C GLY A 73 11.45 19.24 4.96
N ILE A 74 12.72 18.83 5.02
CA ILE A 74 13.34 18.18 6.18
C ILE A 74 14.55 18.99 6.62
N ALA A 75 14.63 19.32 7.90
CA ALA A 75 15.78 20.03 8.45
C ALA A 75 17.05 19.18 8.36
N ARG A 76 18.17 19.82 8.00
CA ARG A 76 19.46 19.15 7.75
C ARG A 76 19.92 18.26 8.92
N GLU A 77 19.65 18.69 10.14
CA GLU A 77 19.99 17.96 11.38
C GLU A 77 19.22 16.63 11.50
N ASN A 78 18.07 16.50 10.85
CA ASN A 78 17.22 15.31 10.88
C ASN A 78 17.55 14.32 9.76
N LEU A 79 18.17 14.74 8.66
CA LEU A 79 18.43 13.91 7.48
C LEU A 79 19.19 12.62 7.81
N GLY A 80 20.11 12.66 8.78
CA GLY A 80 20.85 11.48 9.22
C GLY A 80 20.01 10.47 10.04
N ARG A 81 18.85 10.90 10.53
CA ARG A 81 18.04 10.14 11.49
C ARG A 81 16.68 9.71 10.95
N ILE A 82 16.24 10.25 9.82
CA ILE A 82 14.88 9.98 9.30
C ILE A 82 14.59 8.51 9.02
N PHE A 83 15.62 7.68 8.85
CA PHE A 83 15.49 6.25 8.64
C PHE A 83 15.62 5.42 9.94
N GLU A 84 15.87 6.06 11.09
CA GLU A 84 15.85 5.40 12.39
C GLU A 84 14.42 4.97 12.74
N PRO A 85 14.23 3.73 13.22
CA PRO A 85 12.92 3.31 13.71
C PRO A 85 12.39 4.24 14.81
N PHE A 86 11.11 4.55 14.77
CA PHE A 86 10.40 5.43 15.70
C PHE A 86 10.82 6.91 15.67
N PHE A 87 11.72 7.31 14.78
CA PHE A 87 12.04 8.72 14.61
C PHE A 87 10.89 9.45 13.91
N SER A 88 10.38 10.50 14.54
CA SER A 88 9.33 11.37 14.00
C SER A 88 9.53 12.79 14.50
N THR A 89 9.31 13.77 13.64
CA THR A 89 9.25 15.21 14.00
C THR A 89 7.80 15.68 14.21
N LYS A 90 6.83 14.78 14.05
CA LYS A 90 5.41 15.06 14.25
C LYS A 90 5.07 14.99 15.74
N GLU A 91 3.95 15.60 16.13
CA GLU A 91 3.43 15.50 17.50
C GLU A 91 3.21 14.05 17.92
N VAL A 92 3.32 13.79 19.22
CA VAL A 92 3.13 12.46 19.80
C VAL A 92 1.74 11.92 19.43
N GLY A 93 1.71 10.79 18.71
CA GLY A 93 0.47 10.19 18.22
C GLY A 93 0.11 10.51 16.76
N ALA A 94 0.76 11.50 16.12
CA ALA A 94 0.49 11.87 14.73
C ALA A 94 1.37 11.13 13.71
N GLY A 95 2.25 10.25 14.16
CA GLY A 95 3.10 9.43 13.29
C GLY A 95 3.80 8.31 14.06
N THR A 96 3.85 7.12 13.49
CA THR A 96 4.48 5.94 14.12
C THR A 96 6.01 6.00 14.09
N GLY A 97 6.61 6.85 13.24
CA GLY A 97 8.05 6.89 12.99
C GLY A 97 8.60 5.63 12.31
N LEU A 98 7.72 4.75 11.79
CA LEU A 98 8.12 3.50 11.15
C LEU A 98 8.10 3.55 9.61
N GLY A 99 7.44 4.53 9.00
CA GLY A 99 7.26 4.59 7.54
C GLY A 99 8.58 4.63 6.78
N LEU A 100 9.50 5.55 7.12
CA LEU A 100 10.77 5.69 6.43
C LEU A 100 11.78 4.59 6.78
N SER A 101 11.76 4.06 8.00
CA SER A 101 12.59 2.90 8.36
C SER A 101 12.16 1.64 7.59
N THR A 102 10.85 1.49 7.35
CA THR A 102 10.32 0.42 6.48
C THR A 102 10.78 0.61 5.03
N VAL A 103 10.72 1.83 4.49
CA VAL A 103 11.25 2.14 3.15
C VAL A 103 12.73 1.72 3.04
N TYR A 104 13.54 2.14 4.00
CA TYR A 104 14.95 1.80 4.04
C TYR A 104 15.18 0.28 4.09
N GLY A 105 14.49 -0.42 5.00
CA GLY A 105 14.60 -1.87 5.14
C GLY A 105 14.24 -2.64 3.86
N ILE A 106 13.13 -2.30 3.22
CA ILE A 106 12.69 -2.95 1.98
C ILE A 106 13.68 -2.69 0.84
N VAL A 107 14.13 -1.45 0.66
CA VAL A 107 15.09 -1.11 -0.38
C VAL A 107 16.41 -1.84 -0.16
N ARG A 108 16.88 -1.96 1.09
CA ARG A 108 18.13 -2.69 1.42
C ARG A 108 18.01 -4.19 1.18
N GLN A 109 16.84 -4.80 1.41
CA GLN A 109 16.62 -6.23 1.11
C GLN A 109 16.72 -6.56 -0.38
N THR A 110 16.60 -5.57 -1.24
CA THR A 110 16.75 -5.70 -2.71
C THR A 110 18.15 -5.27 -3.20
N ASP A 111 19.12 -5.18 -2.30
CA ASP A 111 20.48 -4.62 -2.58
C ASP A 111 20.42 -3.20 -3.17
N GLY A 112 19.32 -2.50 -2.92
CA GLY A 112 19.09 -1.14 -3.36
C GLY A 112 19.65 -0.09 -2.38
N PHE A 113 19.60 1.16 -2.82
CA PHE A 113 20.05 2.32 -2.07
C PHE A 113 18.93 3.38 -2.05
N VAL A 114 18.76 4.05 -0.91
CA VAL A 114 17.85 5.19 -0.81
C VAL A 114 18.63 6.41 -0.33
N VAL A 115 18.44 7.50 -1.06
CA VAL A 115 19.07 8.81 -0.76
C VAL A 115 17.97 9.83 -0.62
N VAL A 116 18.14 10.78 0.29
CA VAL A 116 17.22 11.90 0.47
C VAL A 116 17.95 13.23 0.24
N GLU A 117 17.30 14.07 -0.54
CA GLU A 117 17.70 15.46 -0.74
C GLU A 117 16.53 16.33 -0.32
N SER A 118 16.73 17.24 0.63
CA SER A 118 15.69 18.11 1.14
C SER A 118 16.24 19.40 1.73
N GLU A 119 15.48 20.46 1.56
CA GLU A 119 15.71 21.75 2.18
C GLU A 119 14.38 22.27 2.75
N VAL A 120 14.42 22.88 3.93
CA VAL A 120 13.23 23.42 4.59
C VAL A 120 12.52 24.42 3.67
N GLY A 121 11.25 24.22 3.44
CA GLY A 121 10.41 25.02 2.54
C GLY A 121 10.52 24.70 1.06
N GLN A 122 11.38 23.75 0.65
CA GLN A 122 11.56 23.35 -0.76
C GLN A 122 11.02 21.94 -1.06
N GLY A 123 10.51 21.24 -0.03
CA GLY A 123 10.08 19.86 -0.12
C GLY A 123 11.21 18.85 0.04
N ALA A 124 10.94 17.61 -0.31
CA ALA A 124 11.89 16.51 -0.22
C ALA A 124 11.87 15.65 -1.50
N THR A 125 13.03 15.11 -1.85
CA THR A 125 13.18 14.14 -2.93
C THR A 125 13.85 12.88 -2.37
N PHE A 126 13.15 11.77 -2.45
CA PHE A 126 13.67 10.43 -2.15
C PHE A 126 14.05 9.74 -3.44
N ALA A 127 15.34 9.44 -3.60
CA ALA A 127 15.91 8.75 -4.74
C ALA A 127 16.23 7.29 -4.37
N ILE A 128 15.52 6.35 -5.00
CA ILE A 128 15.67 4.91 -4.78
C ILE A 128 16.42 4.33 -5.98
N TYR A 129 17.56 3.69 -5.73
CA TYR A 129 18.38 3.01 -6.72
C TYR A 129 18.20 1.51 -6.54
N LEU A 130 17.62 0.83 -7.52
CA LEU A 130 17.47 -0.61 -7.55
C LEU A 130 18.46 -1.20 -8.56
N PRO A 131 19.30 -2.18 -8.17
CA PRO A 131 20.19 -2.84 -9.10
C PRO A 131 19.43 -3.40 -10.29
N ARG A 132 19.91 -3.12 -11.50
CA ARG A 132 19.32 -3.68 -12.71
C ARG A 132 19.66 -5.16 -12.78
N PHE A 133 18.64 -5.97 -12.96
CA PHE A 133 18.80 -7.40 -13.17
C PHE A 133 19.15 -7.66 -14.64
N GLU A 134 20.35 -8.15 -14.90
CA GLU A 134 20.70 -8.69 -16.20
C GLU A 134 20.29 -10.16 -16.23
N ALA A 135 19.28 -10.49 -17.02
CA ALA A 135 18.97 -11.88 -17.28
C ALA A 135 20.16 -12.49 -18.01
N ASP A 136 20.80 -13.51 -17.41
CA ASP A 136 21.83 -14.28 -18.08
C ASP A 136 21.23 -14.88 -19.36
N PRO A 137 21.79 -14.61 -20.57
CA PRO A 137 21.23 -15.15 -21.81
C PRO A 137 21.23 -16.69 -21.85
N ALA A 138 21.97 -17.38 -20.96
CA ALA A 138 21.92 -18.83 -20.80
C ALA A 138 20.79 -19.29 -19.87
N THR A 139 20.27 -18.43 -19.06
CA THR A 139 19.01 -18.57 -18.35
C THR A 139 18.03 -17.66 -19.12
N GLU A 140 17.54 -18.10 -20.27
CA GLU A 140 16.25 -17.57 -20.73
C GLU A 140 15.44 -17.46 -19.44
N PRO A 141 14.94 -16.29 -19.04
CA PRO A 141 13.92 -16.25 -18.03
C PRO A 141 12.89 -17.19 -18.65
N LYS A 142 12.80 -18.41 -18.11
CA LYS A 142 11.61 -19.21 -18.25
C LYS A 142 10.55 -18.16 -18.07
N LYS A 143 10.03 -17.62 -19.21
CA LYS A 143 9.01 -16.59 -19.28
C LYS A 143 8.28 -16.79 -18.02
N ILE A 144 8.50 -15.90 -17.01
CA ILE A 144 7.84 -16.12 -15.72
C ILE A 144 6.46 -16.30 -16.23
N ALA A 145 6.09 -17.56 -16.26
CA ALA A 145 4.95 -18.00 -17.01
C ALA A 145 3.95 -17.08 -16.45
N THR A 146 3.63 -16.04 -17.21
CA THR A 146 2.72 -14.99 -16.87
C THR A 146 1.70 -15.74 -16.11
N ALA A 147 1.74 -15.60 -14.78
CA ALA A 147 1.10 -16.53 -13.85
C ALA A 147 -0.24 -16.78 -14.47
N PRO A 148 -0.62 -18.01 -14.78
CA PRO A 148 -1.48 -18.41 -15.87
C PRO A 148 -2.57 -17.38 -16.04
N ASP A 149 -2.55 -16.70 -17.15
CA ASP A 149 -3.33 -15.56 -17.60
C ASP A 149 -4.09 -14.92 -16.46
N SER A 150 -3.71 -13.70 -16.12
CA SER A 150 -4.36 -12.87 -15.11
C SER A 150 -5.74 -13.42 -14.77
N ALA A 151 -5.80 -14.22 -13.71
CA ALA A 151 -7.05 -14.91 -13.38
C ALA A 151 -8.10 -13.83 -13.52
N ASP A 152 -9.06 -14.02 -14.42
CA ASP A 152 -10.04 -13.01 -14.75
C ASP A 152 -10.68 -12.54 -13.44
N LEU A 153 -10.10 -11.47 -12.88
CA LEU A 153 -10.53 -10.88 -11.60
C LEU A 153 -11.77 -10.00 -11.82
N THR A 154 -12.32 -9.99 -13.03
CA THR A 154 -13.61 -9.37 -13.28
C THR A 154 -14.70 -10.19 -12.58
N GLY A 155 -15.68 -9.50 -12.08
CA GLY A 155 -16.80 -10.11 -11.39
C GLY A 155 -18.04 -9.23 -11.46
N SER A 156 -19.15 -9.79 -11.07
CA SER A 156 -20.42 -9.06 -10.88
C SER A 156 -20.90 -9.26 -9.46
N GLY A 157 -21.55 -8.24 -8.92
CA GLY A 157 -22.10 -8.24 -7.57
C GLY A 157 -21.96 -6.87 -6.93
N THR A 158 -22.62 -6.72 -5.78
CA THR A 158 -22.63 -5.46 -5.03
C THR A 158 -21.78 -5.60 -3.78
N ILE A 159 -20.80 -4.72 -3.65
CA ILE A 159 -19.85 -4.66 -2.54
C ILE A 159 -20.17 -3.41 -1.71
N LEU A 160 -20.33 -3.57 -0.39
CA LEU A 160 -20.29 -2.47 0.55
C LEU A 160 -18.87 -2.33 1.09
N LEU A 161 -18.21 -1.24 0.74
CA LEU A 161 -16.85 -0.90 1.19
C LEU A 161 -16.92 0.13 2.31
N VAL A 162 -16.40 -0.23 3.48
CA VAL A 162 -16.41 0.58 4.71
C VAL A 162 -14.97 0.92 5.10
N GLU A 163 -14.64 2.19 5.06
CA GLU A 163 -13.30 2.71 5.34
C GLU A 163 -13.44 4.18 5.74
N ASP A 164 -12.88 4.59 6.84
CA ASP A 164 -13.00 5.96 7.35
C ASP A 164 -12.08 6.95 6.59
N GLU A 165 -10.94 6.49 6.09
CA GLU A 165 -10.03 7.33 5.33
C GLU A 165 -10.52 7.52 3.87
N ASP A 166 -10.91 8.75 3.50
CA ASP A 166 -11.45 9.08 2.17
C ASP A 166 -10.56 8.61 1.01
N ALA A 167 -9.24 8.79 1.12
CA ALA A 167 -8.30 8.43 0.07
C ALA A 167 -8.26 6.90 -0.15
N VAL A 168 -8.20 6.12 0.93
CA VAL A 168 -8.17 4.65 0.89
C VAL A 168 -9.48 4.12 0.35
N ARG A 169 -10.62 4.67 0.82
CA ARG A 169 -11.96 4.29 0.36
C ARG A 169 -12.13 4.53 -1.14
N MET A 170 -11.78 5.73 -1.63
CA MET A 170 -11.87 6.07 -3.06
C MET A 170 -10.99 5.16 -3.91
N PHE A 171 -9.78 4.83 -3.44
CA PHE A 171 -8.84 3.99 -4.16
C PHE A 171 -9.34 2.55 -4.27
N GLY A 172 -9.78 1.96 -3.16
CA GLY A 172 -10.38 0.62 -3.14
C GLY A 172 -11.66 0.54 -3.99
N SER A 173 -12.54 1.53 -3.85
CA SER A 173 -13.78 1.61 -4.63
C SER A 173 -13.51 1.66 -6.12
N ARG A 174 -12.58 2.50 -6.58
CA ARG A 174 -12.21 2.62 -7.99
C ARG A 174 -11.64 1.31 -8.54
N ALA A 175 -10.79 0.63 -7.75
CA ALA A 175 -10.20 -0.64 -8.15
C ALA A 175 -11.25 -1.73 -8.38
N LEU A 176 -12.20 -1.86 -7.45
CA LEU A 176 -13.28 -2.84 -7.54
C LEU A 176 -14.28 -2.51 -8.67
N LYS A 177 -14.62 -1.22 -8.86
CA LYS A 177 -15.44 -0.76 -9.99
C LYS A 177 -14.80 -1.08 -11.33
N ASN A 178 -13.48 -0.93 -11.46
CA ASN A 178 -12.73 -1.29 -12.67
C ASN A 178 -12.74 -2.80 -12.95
N LYS A 179 -13.03 -3.63 -11.95
CA LYS A 179 -13.21 -5.08 -12.08
C LYS A 179 -14.66 -5.51 -12.34
N GLY A 180 -15.59 -4.56 -12.48
CA GLY A 180 -16.99 -4.81 -12.82
C GLY A 180 -17.95 -4.90 -11.65
N TYR A 181 -17.49 -4.71 -10.41
CA TYR A 181 -18.36 -4.73 -9.23
C TYR A 181 -19.11 -3.42 -9.05
N LYS A 182 -20.34 -3.49 -8.57
CA LYS A 182 -21.07 -2.32 -8.04
C LYS A 182 -20.57 -2.06 -6.62
N VAL A 183 -20.00 -0.88 -6.36
CA VAL A 183 -19.46 -0.54 -5.04
C VAL A 183 -20.28 0.58 -4.42
N ILE A 184 -20.80 0.31 -3.22
CA ILE A 184 -21.44 1.25 -2.33
C ILE A 184 -20.42 1.57 -1.23
N GLU A 185 -20.27 2.84 -0.89
CA GLU A 185 -19.24 3.33 0.02
C GLU A 185 -19.87 3.79 1.34
N ALA A 186 -19.23 3.46 2.46
CA ALA A 186 -19.58 3.96 3.78
C ALA A 186 -18.31 4.43 4.52
N ARG A 187 -18.43 5.49 5.34
CA ARG A 187 -17.31 6.10 6.07
C ARG A 187 -17.19 5.60 7.50
N SER A 188 -18.17 4.85 7.97
CA SER A 188 -18.21 4.31 9.33
C SER A 188 -19.09 3.07 9.40
N GLY A 189 -18.95 2.32 10.49
CA GLY A 189 -19.80 1.15 10.74
C GLY A 189 -21.28 1.50 10.86
N GLU A 190 -21.61 2.64 11.46
CA GLU A 190 -22.99 3.12 11.60
C GLU A 190 -23.62 3.40 10.23
N GLN A 191 -22.90 4.13 9.36
CA GLN A 191 -23.38 4.39 8.00
C GLN A 191 -23.51 3.09 7.20
N ALA A 192 -22.63 2.13 7.40
CA ALA A 192 -22.71 0.82 6.76
C ALA A 192 -23.98 0.08 7.15
N LEU A 193 -24.39 0.12 8.42
CA LEU A 193 -25.65 -0.49 8.87
C LEU A 193 -26.87 0.19 8.24
N ASP A 194 -26.85 1.51 8.10
CA ASP A 194 -27.95 2.23 7.45
C ASP A 194 -28.05 1.85 5.96
N VAL A 195 -26.92 1.74 5.28
CA VAL A 195 -26.87 1.25 3.88
C VAL A 195 -27.41 -0.17 3.78
N LEU A 196 -26.98 -1.05 4.69
CA LEU A 196 -27.45 -2.44 4.72
C LEU A 196 -28.96 -2.56 4.92
N ARG A 197 -29.56 -1.67 5.70
CA ARG A 197 -31.03 -1.65 5.91
C ARG A 197 -31.78 -1.14 4.69
N ALA A 198 -31.19 -0.20 3.94
CA ALA A 198 -31.80 0.40 2.75
C ALA A 198 -31.62 -0.46 1.49
N GLU A 199 -30.49 -1.17 1.37
CA GLU A 199 -30.09 -1.92 0.16
C GLU A 199 -30.13 -3.43 0.42
N ALA A 200 -31.02 -4.13 -0.28
CA ALA A 200 -31.20 -5.58 -0.10
C ALA A 200 -30.12 -6.43 -0.81
N GLY A 201 -29.57 -5.94 -1.91
CA GLY A 201 -28.74 -6.70 -2.84
C GLY A 201 -27.23 -6.55 -2.61
N ILE A 202 -26.76 -6.53 -1.36
CA ILE A 202 -25.33 -6.50 -1.04
C ILE A 202 -24.82 -7.93 -0.87
N ASP A 203 -23.82 -8.31 -1.64
CA ASP A 203 -23.23 -9.65 -1.66
C ASP A 203 -22.02 -9.79 -0.72
N VAL A 204 -21.19 -8.72 -0.64
CA VAL A 204 -19.97 -8.70 0.14
C VAL A 204 -19.88 -7.40 0.94
N LEU A 205 -19.52 -7.50 2.22
CA LEU A 205 -19.05 -6.39 3.04
C LEU A 205 -17.53 -6.46 3.16
N ILE A 206 -16.85 -5.37 2.84
CA ILE A 206 -15.43 -5.16 3.10
C ILE A 206 -15.31 -4.04 4.11
N SER A 207 -14.65 -4.28 5.24
CA SER A 207 -14.49 -3.27 6.29
C SER A 207 -13.09 -3.23 6.84
N ASP A 208 -12.54 -2.03 7.07
CA ASP A 208 -11.41 -1.89 7.98
C ASP A 208 -11.81 -2.37 9.38
N VAL A 209 -10.87 -2.99 10.08
CA VAL A 209 -11.03 -3.40 11.48
C VAL A 209 -11.00 -2.18 12.39
N VAL A 210 -10.06 -1.26 12.17
CA VAL A 210 -9.85 -0.11 13.05
C VAL A 210 -10.49 1.13 12.46
N MET A 211 -11.65 1.51 12.99
CA MET A 211 -12.36 2.72 12.60
C MET A 211 -12.89 3.47 13.83
N PRO A 212 -13.02 4.79 13.76
CA PRO A 212 -13.66 5.58 14.82
C PRO A 212 -15.14 5.17 15.03
N GLY A 213 -15.57 5.13 16.28
CA GLY A 213 -16.93 4.73 16.63
C GLY A 213 -17.10 3.21 16.60
N MET A 214 -17.88 2.69 15.67
CA MET A 214 -18.06 1.27 15.49
C MET A 214 -16.90 0.66 14.70
N ASP A 215 -16.14 -0.23 15.31
CA ASP A 215 -15.07 -0.99 14.65
C ASP A 215 -15.63 -2.05 13.68
N GLY A 216 -14.77 -2.50 12.73
CA GLY A 216 -15.16 -3.45 11.71
C GLY A 216 -15.54 -4.83 12.25
N VAL A 217 -15.00 -5.23 13.40
CA VAL A 217 -15.33 -6.52 14.05
C VAL A 217 -16.75 -6.49 14.61
N THR A 218 -17.09 -5.40 15.30
CA THR A 218 -18.44 -5.17 15.81
C THR A 218 -19.45 -5.10 14.67
N LEU A 219 -19.11 -4.38 13.59
CA LEU A 219 -19.92 -4.31 12.38
C LEU A 219 -20.14 -5.71 11.79
N ALA A 220 -19.08 -6.51 11.62
CA ALA A 220 -19.17 -7.85 11.05
C ALA A 220 -20.07 -8.78 11.89
N LYS A 221 -19.98 -8.70 13.22
CA LYS A 221 -20.86 -9.47 14.12
C LYS A 221 -22.34 -9.09 13.93
N LEU A 222 -22.65 -7.80 13.87
CA LEU A 222 -24.03 -7.33 13.64
C LEU A 222 -24.55 -7.75 12.27
N VAL A 223 -23.74 -7.61 11.22
CA VAL A 223 -24.11 -8.02 9.87
C VAL A 223 -24.35 -9.53 9.80
N ARG A 224 -23.54 -10.33 10.46
CA ARG A 224 -23.72 -11.78 10.52
C ARG A 224 -25.06 -12.16 11.18
N MET A 225 -25.47 -11.42 12.19
CA MET A 225 -26.76 -11.63 12.88
C MET A 225 -27.95 -11.22 12.02
N GLU A 226 -27.88 -10.03 11.38
CA GLU A 226 -29.00 -9.47 10.62
C GLU A 226 -29.09 -10.06 9.20
N ARG A 227 -27.94 -10.38 8.58
CA ARG A 227 -27.84 -10.85 7.18
C ARG A 227 -26.75 -11.94 7.02
N PRO A 228 -27.01 -13.17 7.47
CA PRO A 228 -25.99 -14.24 7.47
C PRO A 228 -25.50 -14.65 6.07
N GLY A 229 -26.21 -14.29 5.02
CA GLY A 229 -25.82 -14.56 3.62
C GLY A 229 -24.76 -13.61 3.05
N ILE A 230 -24.52 -12.45 3.68
CA ILE A 230 -23.49 -11.51 3.24
C ILE A 230 -22.12 -12.06 3.58
N LYS A 231 -21.23 -12.09 2.61
CA LYS A 231 -19.86 -12.50 2.79
C LYS A 231 -19.03 -11.35 3.37
N LEU A 232 -18.08 -11.69 4.26
CA LEU A 232 -17.36 -10.70 5.06
C LEU A 232 -15.86 -10.76 4.78
N ILE A 233 -15.28 -9.60 4.45
CA ILE A 233 -13.84 -9.39 4.36
C ILE A 233 -13.47 -8.30 5.37
N LEU A 234 -12.58 -8.61 6.30
CA LEU A 234 -12.02 -7.63 7.23
C LEU A 234 -10.58 -7.31 6.85
N ILE A 235 -10.29 -6.03 6.77
CA ILE A 235 -8.97 -5.49 6.47
C ILE A 235 -8.31 -5.14 7.81
N SER A 236 -7.14 -5.74 8.11
CA SER A 236 -6.46 -5.55 9.40
C SER A 236 -4.98 -5.24 9.23
N GLY A 237 -4.44 -4.32 10.03
CA GLY A 237 -3.02 -3.94 10.04
C GLY A 237 -2.11 -4.95 10.75
N TYR A 238 -2.66 -5.79 11.66
CA TYR A 238 -1.89 -6.77 12.42
C TYR A 238 -2.72 -8.03 12.68
N SER A 239 -2.07 -9.20 12.53
CA SER A 239 -2.65 -10.51 12.87
C SER A 239 -3.05 -10.61 14.36
N GLU A 240 -2.48 -9.80 15.23
CA GLU A 240 -2.81 -9.74 16.66
C GLU A 240 -4.16 -9.06 16.95
N ASP A 241 -4.61 -8.13 16.09
CA ASP A 241 -5.91 -7.46 16.26
C ASP A 241 -7.07 -8.44 16.07
N VAL A 242 -6.89 -9.42 15.19
CA VAL A 242 -7.86 -10.50 14.94
C VAL A 242 -7.96 -11.43 16.15
N ALA A 243 -6.82 -11.79 16.75
CA ALA A 243 -6.77 -12.66 17.93
C ALA A 243 -7.29 -11.96 19.18
N ARG A 244 -7.03 -10.66 19.35
CA ARG A 244 -7.51 -9.86 20.50
C ARG A 244 -9.02 -9.66 20.52
N ASN A 245 -9.65 -9.60 19.33
CA ASN A 245 -11.09 -9.32 19.20
C ASN A 245 -11.98 -10.58 19.23
N GLY A 246 -11.40 -11.75 19.51
CA GLY A 246 -12.18 -12.98 19.73
C GLY A 246 -13.01 -13.41 18.52
N ILE A 247 -12.46 -13.27 17.32
CA ILE A 247 -13.08 -13.81 16.11
C ILE A 247 -12.63 -15.26 15.95
N ASP A 248 -13.61 -16.15 15.92
CA ASP A 248 -13.39 -17.55 15.64
C ASP A 248 -12.82 -17.71 14.21
N PRO A 249 -11.68 -18.41 14.02
CA PRO A 249 -11.16 -18.72 12.69
C PRO A 249 -12.18 -19.41 11.77
N ASP A 250 -13.11 -20.18 12.35
CA ASP A 250 -14.17 -20.87 11.64
C ASP A 250 -15.42 -19.99 11.35
N SER A 251 -15.34 -18.70 11.67
CA SER A 251 -16.47 -17.78 11.49
C SER A 251 -16.85 -17.49 10.03
N GLY A 252 -16.07 -17.99 9.05
CA GLY A 252 -16.27 -17.72 7.62
C GLY A 252 -16.03 -16.25 7.24
N ILE A 253 -15.25 -15.53 8.04
CA ILE A 253 -14.76 -14.18 7.74
C ILE A 253 -13.41 -14.30 7.07
N HIS A 254 -13.25 -13.65 5.91
CA HIS A 254 -11.97 -13.59 5.23
C HIS A 254 -11.17 -12.39 5.76
N PHE A 255 -9.89 -12.61 6.05
CA PHE A 255 -8.99 -11.54 6.51
C PHE A 255 -8.03 -11.15 5.41
N LEU A 256 -7.95 -9.83 5.15
CA LEU A 256 -6.98 -9.23 4.24
C LEU A 256 -6.00 -8.38 5.06
N PRO A 257 -4.73 -8.81 5.21
CA PRO A 257 -3.75 -8.06 5.99
C PRO A 257 -3.33 -6.76 5.27
N LYS A 258 -3.19 -5.68 6.01
CA LYS A 258 -2.51 -4.45 5.55
C LYS A 258 -0.99 -4.63 5.74
N PRO A 259 -0.17 -4.21 4.75
CA PRO A 259 -0.56 -3.58 3.49
C PRO A 259 -0.98 -4.61 2.43
N PHE A 260 -1.94 -4.27 1.60
CA PHE A 260 -2.40 -5.10 0.47
C PHE A 260 -2.37 -4.32 -0.84
N SER A 261 -2.13 -5.03 -1.93
CA SER A 261 -2.24 -4.49 -3.28
C SER A 261 -3.69 -4.54 -3.78
N LEU A 262 -4.00 -3.73 -4.79
CA LEU A 262 -5.32 -3.78 -5.46
C LEU A 262 -5.63 -5.15 -6.06
N LYS A 263 -4.60 -5.88 -6.49
CA LYS A 263 -4.73 -7.23 -6.99
C LYS A 263 -5.17 -8.18 -5.88
N GLN A 264 -4.54 -8.12 -4.71
CA GLN A 264 -4.91 -8.93 -3.54
C GLN A 264 -6.34 -8.62 -3.06
N LEU A 265 -6.76 -7.34 -3.07
CA LEU A 265 -8.14 -6.98 -2.74
C LEU A 265 -9.13 -7.62 -3.73
N ALA A 266 -8.86 -7.55 -5.04
CA ALA A 266 -9.72 -8.16 -6.05
C ALA A 266 -9.72 -9.70 -5.99
N GLU A 267 -8.59 -10.32 -5.68
CA GLU A 267 -8.46 -11.77 -5.47
C GLU A 267 -9.26 -12.20 -4.24
N ALA A 268 -9.17 -11.50 -3.12
CA ALA A 268 -9.94 -11.78 -1.91
C ALA A 268 -11.45 -11.70 -2.18
N VAL A 269 -11.91 -10.67 -2.89
CA VAL A 269 -13.32 -10.55 -3.28
C VAL A 269 -13.75 -11.72 -4.16
N LYS A 270 -12.96 -12.07 -5.17
CA LYS A 270 -13.29 -13.17 -6.07
C LYS A 270 -13.33 -14.52 -5.34
N GLN A 271 -12.36 -14.78 -4.47
CA GLN A 271 -12.30 -15.98 -3.66
C GLN A 271 -13.54 -16.11 -2.77
N VAL A 272 -13.88 -15.07 -2.05
CA VAL A 272 -15.04 -15.04 -1.15
C VAL A 272 -16.34 -15.20 -1.93
N MET A 273 -16.44 -14.60 -3.12
CA MET A 273 -17.65 -14.70 -3.95
C MET A 273 -17.82 -16.08 -4.61
N SER A 274 -16.74 -16.72 -5.02
CA SER A 274 -16.79 -18.06 -5.64
C SER A 274 -17.02 -19.19 -4.63
N GLY A 275 -16.84 -18.96 -3.33
CA GLY A 275 -17.09 -19.98 -2.30
C GLY A 275 -16.04 -21.09 -2.26
N THR A 276 -14.83 -20.81 -2.77
CA THR A 276 -13.65 -21.72 -2.75
C THR A 276 -12.69 -21.32 -1.65
#